data_ffbf561c82b332c67a50d71ef5f93e3d
#
_entry.id   ffbf561c82b332c67a50d71ef5f93e3d
#
_cell.length_a   1.000
_cell.length_b   1.000
_cell.length_c   1.000
_cell.angle_alpha   90.00
_cell.angle_beta   90.00
_cell.angle_gamma   90.00
#
_symmetry.space_group_name_H-M   'P 1'
#
loop_
_entity.id
_entity.type
_entity.pdbx_description
1 polymer ?
#
loop_
_entity_poly.entity_id
_entity_poly.type
_entity_poly.pdbx_seq_one_letter_code
_entity_poly.pdbx_strand_id
1 'polypeptide(L)'
;MDITTKKGRRGRKDIDRIIVEKGRRGDFSPLQPDHYHSFYEIFYLWSGSCRFLLKDTVYQLEAGDLVFIAPGELHHSLYSAGEICEIVMIYFKEEYLHLSDRSADSLTSISGQGLQLHSFMGSVPTVYREYLHSLLTRMLTENSRFDEYSEHFERCYLEELLLMLMRYSVMNEKEPDLLNSRDADILSLIHI
;
A
#
# COMPACT_ATOMS: atom_id res chain seq x y z
N MET A 1 6.69 39.35 5.31
CA MET A 1 7.36 38.14 4.84
C MET A 1 6.85 36.99 5.70
N ASP A 2 5.85 36.33 5.22
CA ASP A 2 5.09 35.34 6.00
C ASP A 2 5.60 33.94 5.63
N ILE A 3 6.32 33.35 6.56
CA ILE A 3 6.82 31.97 6.42
C ILE A 3 5.72 31.06 6.96
N THR A 4 4.78 30.69 6.10
CA THR A 4 3.80 29.65 6.43
C THR A 4 4.47 28.31 6.55
N THR A 5 4.79 27.91 7.77
CA THR A 5 5.17 26.56 8.17
C THR A 5 4.05 25.60 7.76
N LYS A 6 4.26 24.83 6.69
CA LYS A 6 3.40 23.68 6.35
C LYS A 6 3.45 22.69 7.51
N LYS A 7 2.42 22.65 8.33
CA LYS A 7 2.16 21.60 9.32
C LYS A 7 2.31 20.24 8.63
N GLY A 8 3.17 19.39 9.18
CA GLY A 8 3.30 17.99 8.77
C GLY A 8 1.91 17.36 8.73
N ARG A 9 1.59 16.66 7.64
CA ARG A 9 0.34 15.91 7.52
C ARG A 9 0.35 14.85 8.62
N ARG A 10 -0.46 15.04 9.66
CA ARG A 10 -0.89 13.95 10.53
C ARG A 10 -1.48 12.86 9.65
N GLY A 11 -1.12 11.61 9.90
CA GLY A 11 -1.65 10.47 9.17
C GLY A 11 -3.16 10.62 8.97
N ARG A 12 -3.65 10.26 7.81
CA ARG A 12 -5.07 10.40 7.44
C ARG A 12 -5.92 9.65 8.46
N LYS A 13 -6.81 10.35 9.16
CA LYS A 13 -7.58 9.78 10.27
C LYS A 13 -8.77 8.93 9.80
N ASP A 14 -9.35 9.26 8.66
CA ASP A 14 -10.48 8.57 8.05
C ASP A 14 -10.58 8.89 6.56
N ILE A 15 -11.27 8.03 5.82
CA ILE A 15 -11.57 8.16 4.39
C ILE A 15 -13.05 7.88 4.18
N ASP A 16 -13.67 8.53 3.19
CA ASP A 16 -15.08 8.38 2.81
C ASP A 16 -15.26 7.78 1.41
N ARG A 17 -14.17 7.45 0.74
CA ARG A 17 -14.11 6.88 -0.60
C ARG A 17 -12.81 6.13 -0.83
N ILE A 18 -12.70 5.45 -1.96
CA ILE A 18 -11.41 4.94 -2.46
C ILE A 18 -10.53 6.14 -2.83
N ILE A 19 -9.27 6.13 -2.38
CA ILE A 19 -8.31 7.19 -2.66
C ILE A 19 -7.08 6.55 -3.30
N VAL A 20 -6.66 7.12 -4.43
CA VAL A 20 -5.47 6.66 -5.14
C VAL A 20 -4.50 7.82 -5.30
N GLU A 21 -3.30 7.66 -4.80
CA GLU A 21 -2.26 8.70 -4.84
C GLU A 21 -0.97 8.13 -5.45
N LYS A 22 -0.38 8.87 -6.38
CA LYS A 22 0.99 8.63 -6.83
C LYS A 22 1.90 9.70 -6.24
N GLY A 23 3.03 9.28 -5.67
CA GLY A 23 3.98 10.19 -5.04
C GLY A 23 5.42 9.84 -5.36
N ARG A 24 6.29 10.84 -5.25
CA ARG A 24 7.74 10.66 -5.23
C ARG A 24 8.23 10.82 -3.80
N ARG A 25 9.12 9.95 -3.38
CA ARG A 25 9.72 9.94 -2.04
C ARG A 25 11.23 9.78 -2.17
N GLY A 26 11.97 10.35 -1.21
CA GLY A 26 13.43 10.27 -1.14
C GLY A 26 13.93 10.98 0.11
N ASP A 27 15.23 11.26 0.20
CA ASP A 27 15.93 11.82 1.36
C ASP A 27 15.27 13.00 2.04
N PHE A 28 14.61 13.86 1.26
CA PHE A 28 13.93 15.04 1.76
C PHE A 28 12.47 14.80 2.13
N SER A 29 12.01 13.56 2.02
CA SER A 29 10.69 13.21 2.53
C SER A 29 10.75 13.26 4.06
N PRO A 30 9.87 14.03 4.73
CA PRO A 30 9.83 14.00 6.19
C PRO A 30 9.70 12.56 6.65
N LEU A 31 10.53 12.16 7.60
CA LEU A 31 10.35 10.89 8.30
C LEU A 31 8.90 10.83 8.75
N GLN A 32 8.14 9.92 8.19
CA GLN A 32 6.81 9.66 8.69
C GLN A 32 6.99 8.80 9.93
N PRO A 33 6.47 9.23 11.09
CA PRO A 33 6.50 8.37 12.26
C PRO A 33 5.69 7.11 11.94
N ASP A 34 6.00 6.06 12.67
CA ASP A 34 5.17 4.86 12.69
C ASP A 34 3.71 5.26 12.86
N HIS A 35 2.87 4.71 12.02
CA HIS A 35 1.45 5.04 12.04
C HIS A 35 0.60 3.81 11.74
N TYR A 36 -0.65 3.90 12.13
CA TYR A 36 -1.70 2.95 11.80
C TYR A 36 -2.98 3.73 11.46
N HIS A 37 -3.87 3.10 10.75
CA HIS A 37 -5.16 3.67 10.36
C HIS A 37 -6.26 2.61 10.35
N SER A 38 -7.53 3.05 10.25
CA SER A 38 -8.72 2.20 10.33
C SER A 38 -9.22 1.67 8.98
N PHE A 39 -8.45 1.81 7.93
CA PHE A 39 -8.78 1.41 6.56
C PHE A 39 -7.65 0.57 5.97
N TYR A 40 -7.92 -0.12 4.87
CA TYR A 40 -6.92 -0.87 4.11
C TYR A 40 -6.04 0.06 3.30
N GLU A 41 -4.78 -0.31 3.12
CA GLU A 41 -3.84 0.36 2.24
C GLU A 41 -3.15 -0.66 1.33
N ILE A 42 -3.02 -0.33 0.05
CA ILE A 42 -2.10 -1.01 -0.86
C ILE A 42 -0.98 -0.02 -1.18
N PHE A 43 0.23 -0.36 -0.79
CA PHE A 43 1.45 0.35 -1.15
C PHE A 43 2.12 -0.40 -2.30
N TYR A 44 2.31 0.23 -3.44
CA TYR A 44 3.00 -0.32 -4.59
C TYR A 44 4.23 0.50 -4.93
N LEU A 45 5.40 -0.15 -4.98
CA LEU A 45 6.64 0.49 -5.38
C LEU A 45 6.78 0.46 -6.90
N TRP A 46 6.48 1.59 -7.53
CA TRP A 46 6.51 1.75 -8.99
C TRP A 46 7.93 1.76 -9.55
N SER A 47 8.84 2.46 -8.87
CA SER A 47 10.27 2.53 -9.22
C SER A 47 11.13 2.85 -8.00
N GLY A 48 12.42 2.48 -8.07
CA GLY A 48 13.38 2.65 -6.99
C GLY A 48 13.39 1.48 -6.02
N SER A 49 13.99 1.70 -4.85
CA SER A 49 14.04 0.75 -3.75
C SER A 49 13.82 1.46 -2.40
N CYS A 50 13.23 0.79 -1.44
CA CYS A 50 13.06 1.32 -0.09
C CYS A 50 12.97 0.18 0.92
N ARG A 51 13.15 0.50 2.21
CA ARG A 51 12.81 -0.40 3.28
C ARG A 51 11.39 -0.10 3.77
N PHE A 52 10.70 -1.12 4.20
CA PHE A 52 9.34 -1.01 4.69
C PHE A 52 9.20 -1.76 6.01
N LEU A 53 8.82 -1.06 7.08
CA LEU A 53 8.44 -1.66 8.33
C LEU A 53 6.96 -2.06 8.27
N LEU A 54 6.67 -3.31 8.55
CA LEU A 54 5.32 -3.83 8.75
C LEU A 54 5.29 -4.61 10.06
N LYS A 55 4.48 -4.15 11.01
CA LYS A 55 4.50 -4.66 12.40
C LYS A 55 5.88 -4.45 13.04
N ASP A 56 6.60 -5.52 13.29
CA ASP A 56 7.93 -5.58 13.87
C ASP A 56 9.01 -6.07 12.89
N THR A 57 8.65 -6.17 11.61
CA THR A 57 9.51 -6.75 10.58
C THR A 57 9.86 -5.73 9.51
N VAL A 58 11.15 -5.61 9.20
CA VAL A 58 11.67 -4.75 8.13
C VAL A 58 11.87 -5.59 6.87
N TYR A 59 11.42 -5.06 5.75
CA TYR A 59 11.53 -5.68 4.43
C TYR A 59 12.26 -4.75 3.47
N GLN A 60 13.10 -5.32 2.60
CA GLN A 60 13.64 -4.60 1.45
C GLN A 60 12.67 -4.70 0.28
N LEU A 61 12.20 -3.56 -0.22
CA LEU A 61 11.32 -3.47 -1.38
C LEU A 61 12.08 -2.99 -2.60
N GLU A 62 11.73 -3.55 -3.74
CA GLU A 62 12.20 -3.18 -5.07
C GLU A 62 11.04 -2.85 -5.99
N ALA A 63 11.32 -2.20 -7.13
CA ALA A 63 10.29 -1.88 -8.12
C ALA A 63 9.47 -3.12 -8.52
N GLY A 64 8.16 -3.02 -8.37
CA GLY A 64 7.21 -4.11 -8.59
C GLY A 64 6.77 -4.83 -7.32
N ASP A 65 7.34 -4.49 -6.16
CA ASP A 65 6.87 -4.99 -4.88
C ASP A 65 5.62 -4.24 -4.40
N LEU A 66 4.79 -4.97 -3.66
CA LEU A 66 3.53 -4.50 -3.14
C LEU A 66 3.39 -4.91 -1.67
N VAL A 67 2.89 -3.99 -0.86
CA VAL A 67 2.49 -4.25 0.52
C VAL A 67 0.99 -4.05 0.63
N PHE A 68 0.28 -5.05 1.09
CA PHE A 68 -1.11 -4.95 1.50
C PHE A 68 -1.16 -4.78 3.02
N ILE A 69 -1.80 -3.73 3.50
CA ILE A 69 -1.81 -3.36 4.91
C ILE A 69 -3.25 -3.39 5.41
N ALA A 70 -3.51 -4.24 6.40
CA ALA A 70 -4.82 -4.32 7.05
C ALA A 70 -5.01 -3.19 8.08
N PRO A 71 -6.26 -2.84 8.40
CA PRO A 71 -6.56 -1.84 9.42
C PRO A 71 -5.88 -2.15 10.76
N GLY A 72 -5.32 -1.12 11.41
CA GLY A 72 -4.68 -1.24 12.71
C GLY A 72 -3.24 -1.73 12.71
N GLU A 73 -2.68 -2.11 11.56
CA GLU A 73 -1.30 -2.58 11.48
C GLU A 73 -0.31 -1.42 11.46
N LEU A 74 0.70 -1.51 12.34
CA LEU A 74 1.79 -0.54 12.41
C LEU A 74 2.70 -0.68 11.21
N HIS A 75 2.95 0.42 10.51
CA HIS A 75 3.79 0.41 9.32
C HIS A 75 4.42 1.78 9.03
N HIS A 76 5.52 1.76 8.30
CA HIS A 76 6.06 2.94 7.60
C HIS A 76 7.11 2.57 6.56
N SER A 77 7.34 3.49 5.61
CA SER A 77 8.37 3.36 4.58
C SER A 77 9.61 4.17 4.93
N LEU A 78 10.78 3.58 4.74
CA LEU A 78 12.11 4.14 5.00
C LEU A 78 12.86 4.30 3.67
N TYR A 79 13.32 5.50 3.39
CA TYR A 79 14.00 5.83 2.14
C TYR A 79 15.48 6.09 2.40
N SER A 80 16.34 5.53 1.55
CA SER A 80 17.80 5.73 1.65
C SER A 80 18.23 7.06 1.04
N ALA A 81 19.33 7.60 1.56
CA ALA A 81 19.93 8.81 1.06
C ALA A 81 20.34 8.69 -0.43
N GLY A 82 19.94 9.67 -1.26
CA GLY A 82 20.22 9.70 -2.69
C GLY A 82 19.27 8.89 -3.58
N GLU A 83 18.36 8.11 -3.00
CA GLU A 83 17.38 7.33 -3.78
C GLU A 83 16.04 8.04 -3.91
N ILE A 84 15.48 8.01 -5.11
CA ILE A 84 14.13 8.53 -5.37
C ILE A 84 13.25 7.35 -5.77
N CYS A 85 12.18 7.17 -5.00
CA CYS A 85 11.17 6.17 -5.27
C CYS A 85 9.91 6.82 -5.84
N GLU A 86 9.27 6.17 -6.79
CA GLU A 86 7.89 6.44 -7.14
C GLU A 86 7.00 5.37 -6.53
N ILE A 87 5.95 5.81 -5.86
CA ILE A 87 5.01 4.93 -5.16
C ILE A 87 3.58 5.24 -5.57
N VAL A 88 2.73 4.22 -5.57
CA VAL A 88 1.28 4.37 -5.65
C VAL A 88 0.68 3.81 -4.37
N MET A 89 -0.19 4.61 -3.75
CA MET A 89 -0.92 4.23 -2.55
C MET A 89 -2.40 4.22 -2.85
N ILE A 90 -3.09 3.16 -2.44
CA ILE A 90 -4.54 3.00 -2.59
C ILE A 90 -5.12 2.77 -1.20
N TYR A 91 -6.06 3.62 -0.80
CA TYR A 91 -6.73 3.54 0.49
C TYR A 91 -8.20 3.24 0.28
N PHE A 92 -8.75 2.28 1.03
CA PHE A 92 -10.17 1.91 0.94
C PHE A 92 -10.67 1.28 2.25
N LYS A 93 -11.98 1.37 2.49
CA LYS A 93 -12.64 0.72 3.63
C LYS A 93 -13.11 -0.68 3.28
N GLU A 94 -13.44 -1.46 4.30
CA GLU A 94 -13.93 -2.83 4.17
C GLU A 94 -15.19 -2.93 3.30
N GLU A 95 -16.05 -1.91 3.32
CA GLU A 95 -17.28 -1.86 2.50
C GLU A 95 -17.02 -1.95 0.99
N TYR A 96 -15.80 -1.66 0.54
CA TYR A 96 -15.37 -1.81 -0.86
C TYR A 96 -14.83 -3.20 -1.19
N LEU A 97 -14.72 -4.09 -0.20
CA LEU A 97 -14.33 -5.49 -0.39
C LEU A 97 -15.50 -6.41 -0.76
N HIS A 98 -16.72 -5.87 -0.88
CA HIS A 98 -17.88 -6.62 -1.37
C HIS A 98 -17.71 -6.96 -2.85
N LEU A 99 -16.81 -7.91 -3.09
CA LEU A 99 -16.76 -8.64 -4.34
C LEU A 99 -18.15 -9.30 -4.52
N SER A 100 -18.65 -9.32 -5.75
CA SER A 100 -19.95 -9.96 -6.04
C SER A 100 -20.05 -11.32 -5.33
N ASP A 101 -21.20 -11.71 -4.85
CA ASP A 101 -21.44 -12.89 -4.00
C ASP A 101 -20.67 -14.17 -4.40
N ARG A 102 -20.38 -14.35 -5.68
CA ARG A 102 -19.58 -15.48 -6.18
C ARG A 102 -18.07 -15.37 -5.94
N SER A 103 -17.56 -14.16 -5.80
CA SER A 103 -16.13 -13.89 -5.55
C SER A 103 -15.84 -13.88 -4.05
N ALA A 104 -16.81 -13.50 -3.22
CA ALA A 104 -16.71 -13.52 -1.77
C ALA A 104 -16.41 -14.94 -1.25
N ASP A 105 -17.02 -15.97 -1.83
CA ASP A 105 -16.74 -17.37 -1.48
C ASP A 105 -15.29 -17.77 -1.79
N SER A 106 -14.68 -17.20 -2.83
CA SER A 106 -13.30 -17.48 -3.19
C SER A 106 -12.31 -16.74 -2.29
N LEU A 107 -12.61 -15.50 -1.89
CA LEU A 107 -11.82 -14.74 -0.92
C LEU A 107 -11.95 -15.30 0.50
N THR A 108 -13.15 -15.71 0.89
CA THR A 108 -13.41 -16.35 2.18
C THR A 108 -12.84 -17.75 2.26
N SER A 109 -12.75 -18.49 1.14
CA SER A 109 -12.18 -19.84 1.10
C SER A 109 -10.67 -19.86 1.27
N ILE A 110 -9.97 -18.77 0.94
CA ILE A 110 -8.51 -18.64 1.20
C ILE A 110 -8.22 -18.45 2.69
N SER A 111 -9.14 -17.82 3.44
CA SER A 111 -8.93 -17.58 4.87
C SER A 111 -9.73 -18.52 5.79
N GLY A 112 -10.70 -19.29 5.30
CA GLY A 112 -11.53 -20.20 6.10
C GLY A 112 -12.39 -19.53 7.18
N GLN A 113 -12.29 -18.23 7.36
CA GLN A 113 -12.96 -17.47 8.42
C GLN A 113 -13.24 -16.06 7.91
N GLY A 114 -14.32 -15.78 7.19
CA GLY A 114 -14.71 -14.44 6.78
C GLY A 114 -13.56 -13.53 6.35
N LEU A 115 -13.77 -12.59 5.47
CA LEU A 115 -12.70 -11.79 4.84
C LEU A 115 -11.86 -10.99 5.85
N GLN A 116 -10.96 -11.65 6.60
CA GLN A 116 -9.84 -10.97 7.27
C GLN A 116 -8.63 -11.05 6.34
N LEU A 117 -8.52 -10.07 5.45
CA LEU A 117 -7.27 -9.88 4.71
C LEU A 117 -6.21 -9.42 5.69
N HIS A 118 -5.27 -10.30 6.00
CA HIS A 118 -4.10 -9.96 6.78
C HIS A 118 -3.11 -9.16 5.93
N SER A 119 -2.30 -8.34 6.59
CA SER A 119 -1.22 -7.65 5.91
C SER A 119 -0.22 -8.64 5.34
N PHE A 120 0.19 -8.43 4.10
CA PHE A 120 1.17 -9.27 3.41
C PHE A 120 2.04 -8.44 2.47
N MET A 121 3.16 -9.01 2.08
CA MET A 121 4.05 -8.48 1.06
C MET A 121 4.21 -9.45 -0.09
N GLY A 122 4.31 -8.93 -1.30
CA GLY A 122 4.52 -9.73 -2.47
C GLY A 122 5.13 -8.94 -3.62
N SER A 123 5.67 -9.67 -4.59
CA SER A 123 6.21 -9.11 -5.83
C SER A 123 5.29 -9.41 -7.00
N VAL A 124 4.96 -8.38 -7.77
CA VAL A 124 4.21 -8.58 -9.02
C VAL A 124 5.16 -9.13 -10.09
N PRO A 125 4.89 -10.32 -10.65
CA PRO A 125 5.70 -10.88 -11.71
C PRO A 125 5.85 -9.92 -12.89
N THR A 126 7.04 -9.82 -13.46
CA THR A 126 7.37 -8.83 -14.51
C THR A 126 6.40 -8.87 -15.68
N VAL A 127 5.91 -10.03 -16.08
CA VAL A 127 4.94 -10.21 -17.16
C VAL A 127 3.59 -9.53 -16.92
N TYR A 128 3.25 -9.24 -15.67
CA TYR A 128 1.98 -8.59 -15.30
C TYR A 128 2.13 -7.11 -14.90
N ARG A 129 3.35 -6.60 -14.83
CA ARG A 129 3.61 -5.21 -14.41
C ARG A 129 3.01 -4.18 -15.35
N GLU A 130 3.07 -4.39 -16.66
CA GLU A 130 2.45 -3.48 -17.62
C GLU A 130 0.93 -3.42 -17.45
N TYR A 131 0.31 -4.56 -17.23
CA TYR A 131 -1.14 -4.63 -16.95
C TYR A 131 -1.48 -3.88 -15.66
N LEU A 132 -0.74 -4.14 -14.58
CA LEU A 132 -0.92 -3.44 -13.30
C LEU A 132 -0.72 -1.93 -13.46
N HIS A 133 0.33 -1.50 -14.16
CA HIS A 133 0.59 -0.08 -14.41
C HIS A 133 -0.55 0.58 -15.19
N SER A 134 -1.11 -0.11 -16.18
CA SER A 134 -2.29 0.37 -16.90
C SER A 134 -3.51 0.52 -15.99
N LEU A 135 -3.76 -0.46 -15.12
CA LEU A 135 -4.86 -0.43 -14.15
C LEU A 135 -4.69 0.71 -13.15
N LEU A 136 -3.52 0.84 -12.53
CA LEU A 136 -3.21 1.91 -11.58
C LEU A 136 -3.31 3.30 -12.22
N THR A 137 -2.90 3.42 -13.50
CA THR A 137 -3.05 4.69 -14.24
C THR A 137 -4.52 5.05 -14.45
N ARG A 138 -5.37 4.07 -14.78
CA ARG A 138 -6.82 4.27 -14.88
C ARG A 138 -7.41 4.69 -13.53
N MET A 139 -7.03 4.03 -12.44
CA MET A 139 -7.46 4.39 -11.08
C MET A 139 -7.06 5.82 -10.72
N LEU A 140 -5.81 6.24 -10.99
CA LEU A 140 -5.33 7.60 -10.75
C LEU A 140 -6.11 8.63 -11.57
N THR A 141 -6.42 8.30 -12.83
CA THR A 141 -7.18 9.17 -13.71
C THR A 141 -8.60 9.35 -13.19
N GLU A 142 -9.26 8.27 -12.81
CA GLU A 142 -10.62 8.29 -12.30
C GLU A 142 -10.71 9.05 -10.97
N ASN A 143 -9.77 8.79 -10.06
CA ASN A 143 -9.70 9.47 -8.77
C ASN A 143 -9.51 10.99 -8.89
N SER A 144 -9.00 11.48 -10.02
CA SER A 144 -8.88 12.93 -10.34
C SER A 144 -10.08 13.51 -11.04
N ARG A 145 -10.91 12.70 -11.70
CA ARG A 145 -12.03 13.15 -12.56
C ARG A 145 -13.24 13.61 -11.76
N PHE A 146 -13.65 12.86 -10.78
CA PHE A 146 -14.70 13.20 -9.82
C PHE A 146 -16.07 13.51 -10.42
N ASP A 147 -16.61 12.63 -11.24
CA ASP A 147 -17.98 12.73 -11.76
C ASP A 147 -18.91 11.69 -11.11
N GLU A 148 -20.18 11.67 -11.53
CA GLU A 148 -21.21 10.76 -10.99
C GLU A 148 -20.92 9.26 -11.22
N TYR A 149 -20.01 8.91 -12.14
CA TYR A 149 -19.64 7.53 -12.44
C TYR A 149 -18.34 7.10 -11.75
N SER A 150 -17.56 8.06 -11.22
CA SER A 150 -16.21 7.81 -10.69
C SER A 150 -16.19 6.76 -9.59
N GLU A 151 -17.14 6.79 -8.65
CA GLU A 151 -17.20 5.80 -7.58
C GLU A 151 -17.41 4.37 -8.13
N HIS A 152 -18.24 4.21 -9.17
CA HIS A 152 -18.47 2.91 -9.77
C HIS A 152 -17.23 2.37 -10.48
N PHE A 153 -16.53 3.24 -11.22
CA PHE A 153 -15.27 2.86 -11.86
C PHE A 153 -14.18 2.52 -10.84
N GLU A 154 -14.04 3.31 -9.79
CA GLU A 154 -13.07 3.06 -8.72
C GLU A 154 -13.32 1.71 -8.05
N ARG A 155 -14.58 1.33 -7.78
CA ARG A 155 -14.96 0.02 -7.25
C ARG A 155 -14.57 -1.10 -8.22
N CYS A 156 -14.92 -0.99 -9.50
CA CYS A 156 -14.58 -1.98 -10.51
C CYS A 156 -13.06 -2.16 -10.64
N TYR A 157 -12.29 -1.08 -10.64
CA TYR A 157 -10.83 -1.14 -10.72
C TYR A 157 -10.21 -1.74 -9.45
N LEU A 158 -10.73 -1.41 -8.26
CA LEU A 158 -10.27 -2.03 -7.02
C LEU A 158 -10.56 -3.54 -7.01
N GLU A 159 -11.75 -3.96 -7.43
CA GLU A 159 -12.12 -5.36 -7.56
C GLU A 159 -11.18 -6.09 -8.55
N GLU A 160 -10.95 -5.50 -9.74
CA GLU A 160 -10.00 -6.01 -10.74
C GLU A 160 -8.60 -6.18 -10.15
N LEU A 161 -8.11 -5.18 -9.41
CA LEU A 161 -6.80 -5.22 -8.75
C LEU A 161 -6.73 -6.35 -7.73
N LEU A 162 -7.70 -6.47 -6.85
CA LEU A 162 -7.74 -7.50 -5.80
C LEU A 162 -7.80 -8.91 -6.42
N LEU A 163 -8.65 -9.11 -7.44
CA LEU A 163 -8.73 -10.38 -8.17
C LEU A 163 -7.42 -10.73 -8.88
N MET A 164 -6.75 -9.73 -9.46
CA MET A 164 -5.43 -9.92 -10.06
C MET A 164 -4.40 -10.35 -9.02
N LEU A 165 -4.33 -9.67 -7.88
CA LEU A 165 -3.41 -10.00 -6.79
C LEU A 165 -3.64 -11.43 -6.29
N MET A 166 -4.88 -11.86 -6.18
CA MET A 166 -5.24 -13.22 -5.78
C MET A 166 -4.84 -14.26 -6.84
N ARG A 167 -5.19 -14.02 -8.11
CA ARG A 167 -4.95 -14.96 -9.20
C ARG A 167 -3.48 -15.25 -9.44
N TYR A 168 -2.66 -14.23 -9.36
CA TYR A 168 -1.24 -14.35 -9.71
C TYR A 168 -0.34 -14.63 -8.52
N SER A 169 -0.93 -15.02 -7.39
CA SER A 169 -0.21 -15.42 -6.19
C SER A 169 0.90 -14.43 -5.80
N VAL A 170 0.61 -13.14 -5.97
CA VAL A 170 1.45 -12.06 -5.41
C VAL A 170 1.62 -12.27 -3.90
N MET A 171 0.82 -13.17 -3.36
CA MET A 171 0.77 -13.58 -1.97
C MET A 171 1.88 -14.57 -1.56
N ASN A 172 2.86 -14.83 -2.42
CA ASN A 172 4.08 -15.43 -1.94
C ASN A 172 4.73 -14.42 -1.01
N GLU A 173 4.60 -14.67 0.27
CA GLU A 173 5.19 -13.82 1.31
C GLU A 173 6.67 -13.62 0.99
N LYS A 174 7.06 -12.36 0.83
CA LYS A 174 8.46 -11.99 0.69
C LYS A 174 9.13 -12.27 2.03
N GLU A 175 10.25 -13.00 2.01
CA GLU A 175 10.98 -13.25 3.25
C GLU A 175 11.47 -11.93 3.87
N PRO A 176 11.42 -11.82 5.21
CA PRO A 176 11.98 -10.68 5.92
C PRO A 176 13.45 -10.49 5.58
N ASP A 177 13.89 -9.26 5.48
CA ASP A 177 15.31 -8.96 5.43
C ASP A 177 15.93 -9.32 6.78
N LEU A 178 16.94 -10.20 6.79
CA LEU A 178 17.62 -10.56 8.03
C LEU A 178 18.31 -9.31 8.57
N LEU A 179 17.82 -8.83 9.71
CA LEU A 179 18.29 -7.64 10.41
C LEU A 179 19.82 -7.61 10.50
N ASN A 180 20.43 -6.72 9.74
CA ASN A 180 21.81 -6.33 9.97
C ASN A 180 21.88 -5.49 11.26
N SER A 181 23.03 -5.44 11.94
CA SER A 181 23.23 -4.73 13.21
C SER A 181 22.79 -3.24 13.18
N ARG A 182 22.71 -2.63 11.98
CA ARG A 182 22.21 -1.26 11.77
C ARG A 182 20.67 -1.15 11.88
N ASP A 183 19.95 -2.23 11.64
CA ASP A 183 18.48 -2.25 11.70
C ASP A 183 17.98 -2.45 13.13
N ALA A 184 18.82 -3.04 14.01
CA ALA A 184 18.58 -3.09 15.45
C ALA A 184 18.53 -1.67 16.06
N ASP A 185 19.30 -0.72 15.52
CA ASP A 185 19.27 0.68 15.95
C ASP A 185 17.94 1.36 15.57
N ILE A 186 17.35 0.96 14.42
CA ILE A 186 16.04 1.48 13.99
C ILE A 186 14.93 0.95 14.90
N LEU A 187 14.96 -0.34 15.23
CA LEU A 187 13.99 -0.93 16.16
C LEU A 187 14.15 -0.40 17.58
N SER A 188 15.37 -0.03 18.00
CA SER A 188 15.61 0.59 19.31
C SER A 188 15.04 2.00 19.43
N LEU A 189 14.90 2.74 18.32
CA LEU A 189 14.26 4.05 18.27
C LEU A 189 12.73 3.99 18.34
N ILE A 190 12.15 2.83 18.12
CA ILE A 190 10.69 2.61 18.12
C ILE A 190 10.16 2.30 19.55
N HIS A 191 11.05 1.87 20.45
CA HIS A 191 10.69 1.45 21.82
C HIS A 191 10.91 2.52 22.91
N ILE A 192 10.98 3.81 22.56
CA ILE A 192 11.05 4.91 23.52
C ILE A 192 9.70 5.60 23.65
#